data_fce805ebde22e05727a6022789786279
#
_entry.id   fce805ebde22e05727a6022789786279
#
_cell.length_a   1.000
_cell.length_b   1.000
_cell.length_c   1.000
_cell.angle_alpha   90.00
_cell.angle_beta   90.00
_cell.angle_gamma   90.00
#
_symmetry.space_group_name_H-M   'P 1'
#
loop_
_entity.id
_entity.type
_entity.pdbx_description
1 polymer ?
#
loop_
_entity_poly.entity_id
_entity_poly.type
_entity_poly.pdbx_seq_one_letter_code
_entity_poly.pdbx_strand_id
1 'polypeptide(L)'
;MTTADDRALEDLLERLRTRFYGKYRGIVSGVDASTMRIKAKVPSVLGETETGWCLPCVPYAGPNVGFAFLPETGSGVWIEFEGGDVSYPIWVGGYWREGEYPAGAADHVKVIVTAAPHKLEFDDDQGSLTVSDRSGNTITLDGSGITLANGPSVSVVVSSSSVSVNDGALEVR
;
A
#
# COMPACT_ATOMS: atom_id res chain seq x y z
N MET A 1 11.25 -9.28 -53.65
CA MET A 1 10.04 -10.02 -53.22
C MET A 1 10.33 -10.55 -51.83
N THR A 2 9.75 -9.96 -50.79
CA THR A 2 9.86 -10.46 -49.42
C THR A 2 9.13 -11.78 -49.32
N THR A 3 9.74 -12.81 -48.79
CA THR A 3 9.11 -14.12 -48.59
C THR A 3 8.06 -14.06 -47.48
N ALA A 4 7.17 -15.05 -47.40
CA ALA A 4 6.18 -15.14 -46.31
C ALA A 4 6.87 -15.21 -44.92
N ASP A 5 8.03 -15.88 -44.87
CA ASP A 5 8.85 -16.01 -43.66
C ASP A 5 9.48 -14.68 -43.26
N ASP A 6 9.93 -13.84 -44.21
CA ASP A 6 10.48 -12.52 -43.94
C ASP A 6 9.41 -11.60 -43.32
N ARG A 7 8.16 -11.62 -43.81
CA ARG A 7 7.05 -10.87 -43.25
C ARG A 7 6.67 -11.33 -41.85
N ALA A 8 6.64 -12.65 -41.64
CA ALA A 8 6.36 -13.21 -40.32
C ALA A 8 7.43 -12.80 -39.26
N LEU A 9 8.71 -12.76 -39.72
CA LEU A 9 9.80 -12.29 -38.86
C LEU A 9 9.72 -10.79 -38.58
N GLU A 10 9.39 -9.97 -39.59
CA GLU A 10 9.17 -8.52 -39.42
C GLU A 10 8.02 -8.25 -38.43
N ASP A 11 6.87 -8.92 -38.60
CA ASP A 11 5.72 -8.81 -37.69
C ASP A 11 6.09 -9.23 -36.25
N LEU A 12 6.88 -10.28 -36.07
CA LEU A 12 7.34 -10.72 -34.77
C LEU A 12 8.27 -9.69 -34.12
N LEU A 13 9.22 -9.15 -34.89
CA LEU A 13 10.15 -8.12 -34.41
C LEU A 13 9.41 -6.82 -34.05
N GLU A 14 8.40 -6.43 -34.80
CA GLU A 14 7.58 -5.27 -34.49
C GLU A 14 6.79 -5.48 -33.22
N ARG A 15 6.17 -6.64 -33.01
CA ARG A 15 5.50 -7.02 -31.75
C ARG A 15 6.46 -7.00 -30.57
N LEU A 16 7.67 -7.51 -30.72
CA LEU A 16 8.68 -7.48 -29.65
C LEU A 16 9.14 -6.06 -29.32
N ARG A 17 9.15 -5.14 -30.29
CA ARG A 17 9.55 -3.73 -30.09
C ARG A 17 8.44 -2.88 -29.51
N THR A 18 7.16 -3.23 -29.72
CA THR A 18 5.99 -2.42 -29.34
C THR A 18 5.25 -2.96 -28.13
N ARG A 19 5.65 -4.13 -27.60
CA ARG A 19 5.02 -4.77 -26.45
C ARG A 19 5.97 -4.80 -25.25
N PHE A 20 5.45 -4.34 -24.11
CA PHE A 20 6.19 -4.21 -22.87
C PHE A 20 5.62 -5.17 -21.82
N TYR A 21 6.27 -6.33 -21.69
CA TYR A 21 5.90 -7.37 -20.73
C TYR A 21 6.72 -7.24 -19.44
N GLY A 22 6.12 -7.60 -18.30
CA GLY A 22 6.74 -7.56 -16.98
C GLY A 22 6.47 -6.26 -16.24
N LYS A 23 7.23 -6.05 -15.14
CA LYS A 23 7.05 -4.92 -14.22
C LYS A 23 8.06 -3.81 -14.48
N TYR A 24 7.57 -2.59 -14.54
CA TYR A 24 8.37 -1.39 -14.74
C TYR A 24 8.24 -0.46 -13.53
N ARG A 25 9.34 0.16 -13.13
CA ARG A 25 9.31 1.17 -12.07
C ARG A 25 8.66 2.44 -12.58
N GLY A 26 7.68 2.93 -11.81
CA GLY A 26 7.02 4.20 -12.05
C GLY A 26 7.01 5.07 -10.80
N ILE A 27 6.77 6.35 -11.00
CA ILE A 27 6.50 7.32 -9.94
C ILE A 27 5.11 7.90 -10.20
N VAL A 28 4.25 7.88 -9.19
CA VAL A 28 2.90 8.44 -9.30
C VAL A 28 2.96 9.92 -9.64
N SER A 29 2.33 10.32 -10.73
CA SER A 29 2.25 11.71 -11.20
C SER A 29 0.86 12.33 -11.02
N GLY A 30 -0.18 11.50 -10.90
CA GLY A 30 -1.54 11.94 -10.67
C GLY A 30 -2.40 10.84 -10.02
N VAL A 31 -3.43 11.27 -9.30
CA VAL A 31 -4.32 10.40 -8.53
C VAL A 31 -5.76 10.79 -8.78
N ASP A 32 -6.61 9.82 -9.10
CA ASP A 32 -8.06 9.96 -9.18
C ASP A 32 -8.73 9.04 -8.15
N ALA A 33 -9.10 9.60 -7.01
CA ALA A 33 -9.75 8.87 -5.93
C ALA A 33 -11.17 8.39 -6.29
N SER A 34 -11.83 9.02 -7.26
CA SER A 34 -13.19 8.64 -7.67
C SER A 34 -13.24 7.33 -8.45
N THR A 35 -12.15 7.01 -9.13
CA THR A 35 -12.00 5.77 -9.91
C THR A 35 -10.92 4.83 -9.37
N MET A 36 -10.25 5.20 -8.27
CA MET A 36 -9.11 4.48 -7.68
C MET A 36 -7.96 4.26 -8.68
N ARG A 37 -7.77 5.21 -9.61
CA ARG A 37 -6.73 5.14 -10.65
C ARG A 37 -5.62 6.14 -10.38
N ILE A 38 -4.45 5.82 -10.91
CA ILE A 38 -3.29 6.71 -10.88
C ILE A 38 -2.76 6.94 -12.29
N LYS A 39 -1.99 8.01 -12.47
CA LYS A 39 -1.03 8.16 -13.56
C LYS A 39 0.38 8.01 -13.02
N ALA A 40 1.28 7.53 -13.82
CA ALA A 40 2.67 7.34 -13.43
C ALA A 40 3.64 7.75 -14.55
N LYS A 41 4.80 8.26 -14.16
CA LYS A 41 5.96 8.39 -15.05
C LYS A 41 6.72 7.07 -15.04
N VAL A 42 6.94 6.49 -16.22
CA VAL A 42 7.65 5.22 -16.42
C VAL A 42 8.78 5.46 -17.44
N PRO A 43 9.90 6.06 -17.03
CA PRO A 43 10.93 6.54 -17.98
C PRO A 43 11.52 5.45 -18.86
N SER A 44 11.63 4.22 -18.37
CA SER A 44 12.16 3.07 -19.12
C SER A 44 11.27 2.63 -20.30
N VAL A 45 10.02 3.06 -20.35
CA VAL A 45 9.04 2.69 -21.39
C VAL A 45 8.55 3.91 -22.15
N LEU A 46 8.19 4.98 -21.42
CA LEU A 46 7.51 6.16 -21.97
C LEU A 46 8.38 7.43 -22.00
N GLY A 47 9.65 7.33 -21.56
CA GLY A 47 10.53 8.50 -21.45
C GLY A 47 9.93 9.55 -20.51
N GLU A 48 9.74 10.77 -20.98
CA GLU A 48 9.20 11.90 -20.19
C GLU A 48 7.66 11.92 -20.13
N THR A 49 6.99 11.07 -20.92
CA THR A 49 5.53 11.01 -20.96
C THR A 49 4.99 10.18 -19.80
N GLU A 50 3.89 10.63 -19.22
CA GLU A 50 3.15 9.85 -18.21
C GLU A 50 2.21 8.82 -18.87
N THR A 51 1.83 7.80 -18.11
CA THR A 51 0.81 6.82 -18.53
C THR A 51 -0.57 7.45 -18.68
N GLY A 52 -1.49 6.77 -19.36
CA GLY A 52 -2.91 6.93 -19.11
C GLY A 52 -3.28 6.59 -17.66
N TRP A 53 -4.58 6.62 -17.35
CA TRP A 53 -5.09 6.21 -16.04
C TRP A 53 -4.92 4.70 -15.84
N CYS A 54 -3.98 4.31 -14.98
CA CYS A 54 -3.69 2.92 -14.64
C CYS A 54 -4.83 2.30 -13.84
N LEU A 55 -5.29 1.12 -14.26
CA LEU A 55 -6.19 0.30 -13.45
C LEU A 55 -5.48 -0.21 -12.20
N PRO A 56 -6.18 -0.27 -11.03
CA PRO A 56 -5.62 -0.90 -9.84
C PRO A 56 -5.62 -2.42 -9.94
N CYS A 57 -4.47 -3.06 -9.64
CA CYS A 57 -4.40 -4.47 -9.31
C CYS A 57 -4.14 -4.57 -7.80
N VAL A 58 -5.16 -4.87 -7.03
CA VAL A 58 -5.14 -4.90 -5.57
C VAL A 58 -5.43 -6.31 -5.04
N PRO A 59 -5.02 -6.64 -3.80
CA PRO A 59 -5.20 -7.98 -3.23
C PRO A 59 -6.66 -8.45 -3.15
N TYR A 60 -7.59 -7.51 -3.02
CA TYR A 60 -9.02 -7.81 -2.93
C TYR A 60 -9.85 -6.66 -3.49
N ALA A 61 -10.75 -6.95 -4.43
CA ALA A 61 -11.67 -5.99 -5.02
C ALA A 61 -12.97 -6.68 -5.45
N GLY A 62 -14.09 -5.96 -5.35
CA GLY A 62 -15.41 -6.40 -5.79
C GLY A 62 -16.44 -5.26 -5.65
N PRO A 63 -17.73 -5.50 -5.97
CA PRO A 63 -18.77 -4.48 -5.83
C PRO A 63 -18.90 -4.02 -4.36
N ASN A 64 -18.52 -2.77 -4.09
CA ASN A 64 -18.54 -2.13 -2.77
C ASN A 64 -17.67 -2.81 -1.69
N VAL A 65 -16.70 -3.64 -2.07
CA VAL A 65 -15.75 -4.28 -1.16
C VAL A 65 -14.34 -4.24 -1.75
N GLY A 66 -13.32 -4.14 -0.91
CA GLY A 66 -11.95 -4.17 -1.39
C GLY A 66 -10.90 -3.63 -0.44
N PHE A 67 -9.65 -3.75 -0.86
CA PHE A 67 -8.48 -3.17 -0.23
C PHE A 67 -8.15 -1.86 -0.94
N ALA A 68 -8.63 -0.74 -0.40
CA ALA A 68 -8.61 0.57 -1.05
C ALA A 68 -7.48 1.44 -0.47
N PHE A 69 -6.24 1.16 -0.89
CA PHE A 69 -5.04 1.93 -0.54
C PHE A 69 -4.46 2.56 -1.81
N LEU A 70 -4.82 3.80 -2.05
CA LEU A 70 -4.38 4.55 -3.23
C LEU A 70 -3.04 5.23 -2.91
N PRO A 71 -1.97 4.99 -3.70
CA PRO A 71 -0.67 5.60 -3.44
C PRO A 71 -0.72 7.10 -3.74
N GLU A 72 -0.04 7.88 -2.92
CA GLU A 72 0.07 9.34 -3.07
C GLU A 72 0.98 9.71 -4.25
N THR A 73 0.77 10.91 -4.80
CA THR A 73 1.67 11.49 -5.80
C THR A 73 3.11 11.51 -5.28
N GLY A 74 4.05 11.07 -6.11
CA GLY A 74 5.47 10.93 -5.76
C GLY A 74 5.86 9.55 -5.24
N SER A 75 4.89 8.68 -4.91
CA SER A 75 5.17 7.29 -4.48
C SER A 75 5.74 6.43 -5.60
N GLY A 76 6.62 5.50 -5.24
CA GLY A 76 7.14 4.48 -6.12
C GLY A 76 6.10 3.38 -6.38
N VAL A 77 5.82 3.09 -7.65
CA VAL A 77 4.83 2.08 -8.05
C VAL A 77 5.38 1.14 -9.11
N TRP A 78 4.91 -0.09 -9.09
CA TRP A 78 5.14 -1.04 -10.16
C TRP A 78 4.02 -0.94 -11.19
N ILE A 79 4.39 -0.76 -12.46
CA ILE A 79 3.47 -0.67 -13.58
C ILE A 79 3.66 -1.88 -14.50
N GLU A 80 2.55 -2.47 -14.89
CA GLU A 80 2.43 -3.45 -15.96
C GLU A 80 1.55 -2.89 -17.08
N PHE A 81 1.57 -3.54 -18.24
CA PHE A 81 0.74 -3.17 -19.37
C PHE A 81 -0.03 -4.40 -19.82
N GLU A 82 -1.35 -4.32 -19.90
CA GLU A 82 -2.21 -5.44 -20.29
C GLU A 82 -1.85 -5.93 -21.70
N GLY A 83 -1.48 -7.21 -21.83
CA GLY A 83 -0.96 -7.75 -23.07
C GLY A 83 0.30 -7.05 -23.62
N GLY A 84 1.02 -6.32 -22.76
CA GLY A 84 2.19 -5.51 -23.14
C GLY A 84 1.86 -4.19 -23.83
N ASP A 85 0.58 -3.79 -23.91
CA ASP A 85 0.16 -2.58 -24.61
C ASP A 85 0.15 -1.36 -23.68
N VAL A 86 0.99 -0.37 -23.97
CA VAL A 86 1.13 0.85 -23.16
C VAL A 86 -0.16 1.66 -23.00
N SER A 87 -1.16 1.41 -23.86
CA SER A 87 -2.48 2.05 -23.80
C SER A 87 -3.33 1.53 -22.63
N TYR A 88 -2.97 0.38 -22.06
CA TYR A 88 -3.69 -0.27 -20.97
C TYR A 88 -2.79 -0.50 -19.75
N PRO A 89 -2.37 0.59 -19.09
CA PRO A 89 -1.50 0.50 -17.92
C PRO A 89 -2.25 0.00 -16.68
N ILE A 90 -1.57 -0.82 -15.88
CA ILE A 90 -2.04 -1.37 -14.61
C ILE A 90 -0.99 -1.06 -13.55
N TRP A 91 -1.39 -0.51 -12.40
CA TRP A 91 -0.51 -0.44 -11.24
C TRP A 91 -0.74 -1.66 -10.32
N VAL A 92 0.35 -2.33 -9.96
CA VAL A 92 0.28 -3.66 -9.30
C VAL A 92 0.90 -3.67 -7.89
N GLY A 93 1.18 -2.50 -7.34
CA GLY A 93 1.72 -2.32 -5.99
C GLY A 93 2.73 -1.20 -5.92
N GLY A 94 3.22 -0.94 -4.70
CA GLY A 94 4.24 0.05 -4.40
C GLY A 94 5.61 -0.56 -4.18
N TYR A 95 6.64 0.29 -4.20
CA TYR A 95 7.96 0.01 -3.66
C TYR A 95 8.50 1.23 -2.93
N TRP A 96 9.32 0.99 -1.93
CA TRP A 96 10.03 2.07 -1.24
C TRP A 96 11.38 2.33 -1.89
N ARG A 97 11.72 3.58 -2.02
CA ARG A 97 13.11 4.00 -2.26
C ARG A 97 13.86 3.98 -0.93
N GLU A 98 15.17 4.16 -1.00
CA GLU A 98 16.00 4.24 0.20
C GLU A 98 15.49 5.32 1.17
N GLY A 99 15.26 4.93 2.43
CA GLY A 99 14.77 5.83 3.49
C GLY A 99 13.25 6.08 3.50
N GLU A 100 12.45 5.44 2.64
CA GLU A 100 11.00 5.67 2.57
C GLU A 100 10.16 4.64 3.35
N TYR A 101 10.74 3.56 3.84
CA TYR A 101 9.99 2.56 4.59
C TYR A 101 9.52 3.09 5.94
N PRO A 102 8.36 2.62 6.45
CA PRO A 102 7.77 3.09 7.70
C PRO A 102 8.72 2.92 8.89
N ALA A 103 8.85 3.98 9.69
CA ALA A 103 9.65 3.94 10.90
C ALA A 103 9.10 2.89 11.89
N GLY A 104 10.00 2.12 12.50
CA GLY A 104 9.67 1.05 13.45
C GLY A 104 9.31 -0.28 12.78
N ALA A 105 9.20 -0.37 11.46
CA ALA A 105 9.06 -1.66 10.78
C ALA A 105 10.35 -2.48 10.93
N ALA A 106 10.21 -3.77 11.27
CA ALA A 106 11.30 -4.73 11.43
C ALA A 106 10.82 -6.14 11.03
N ASP A 107 11.70 -7.13 11.09
CA ASP A 107 11.34 -8.51 10.77
C ASP A 107 10.30 -9.10 11.73
N HIS A 108 10.30 -8.66 12.99
CA HIS A 108 9.34 -9.02 14.03
C HIS A 108 8.25 -7.93 14.27
N VAL A 109 8.33 -6.75 13.62
CA VAL A 109 7.33 -5.68 13.71
C VAL A 109 6.74 -5.37 12.35
N LYS A 110 5.45 -5.64 12.15
CA LYS A 110 4.71 -5.35 10.94
C LYS A 110 3.81 -4.15 11.15
N VAL A 111 3.77 -3.24 10.18
CA VAL A 111 3.02 -1.98 10.32
C VAL A 111 2.20 -1.66 9.09
N ILE A 112 1.04 -1.05 9.30
CA ILE A 112 0.30 -0.27 8.30
C ILE A 112 0.30 1.17 8.80
N VAL A 113 0.87 2.10 8.03
CA VAL A 113 0.96 3.51 8.40
C VAL A 113 0.40 4.37 7.27
N THR A 114 -0.44 5.34 7.61
CA THR A 114 -0.97 6.32 6.66
C THR A 114 -0.16 7.60 6.67
N ALA A 115 -0.34 8.45 5.64
CA ALA A 115 0.33 9.76 5.56
C ALA A 115 0.02 10.67 6.75
N ALA A 116 -1.13 10.53 7.39
CA ALA A 116 -1.53 11.25 8.61
C ALA A 116 -1.17 10.49 9.90
N PRO A 117 -0.05 9.89 10.02
CA PRO A 117 0.51 8.81 10.86
C PRO A 117 -0.49 8.06 11.77
N HIS A 118 -1.64 7.63 11.20
CA HIS A 118 -2.45 6.59 11.83
C HIS A 118 -1.75 5.27 11.62
N LYS A 119 -1.62 4.44 12.65
CA LYS A 119 -0.80 3.23 12.62
C LYS A 119 -1.56 2.01 13.15
N LEU A 120 -1.41 0.89 12.47
CA LEU A 120 -1.68 -0.45 12.98
C LEU A 120 -0.32 -1.17 13.07
N GLU A 121 -0.01 -1.70 14.25
CA GLU A 121 1.26 -2.36 14.51
C GLU A 121 1.05 -3.73 15.15
N PHE A 122 1.75 -4.71 14.63
CA PHE A 122 1.89 -6.06 15.19
C PHE A 122 3.35 -6.22 15.62
N ASP A 123 3.58 -6.40 16.90
CA ASP A 123 4.90 -6.67 17.46
C ASP A 123 4.92 -8.12 17.98
N ASP A 124 5.59 -8.99 17.23
CA ASP A 124 5.64 -10.43 17.54
C ASP A 124 6.51 -10.69 18.76
N ASP A 125 7.54 -9.87 19.02
CA ASP A 125 8.44 -10.04 20.17
C ASP A 125 7.78 -9.61 21.48
N GLN A 126 7.02 -8.52 21.45
CA GLN A 126 6.23 -8.05 22.61
C GLN A 126 4.91 -8.80 22.74
N GLY A 127 4.50 -9.54 21.72
CA GLY A 127 3.19 -10.19 21.66
C GLY A 127 2.05 -9.17 21.74
N SER A 128 2.19 -8.04 21.05
CA SER A 128 1.22 -6.95 21.12
C SER A 128 0.66 -6.55 19.76
N LEU A 129 -0.58 -6.09 19.77
CA LEU A 129 -1.28 -5.43 18.67
C LEU A 129 -1.68 -4.04 19.12
N THR A 130 -1.22 -3.01 18.40
CA THR A 130 -1.52 -1.61 18.72
C THR A 130 -2.15 -0.89 17.52
N VAL A 131 -3.26 -0.21 17.78
CA VAL A 131 -3.84 0.80 16.88
C VAL A 131 -3.59 2.16 17.49
N SER A 132 -3.02 3.10 16.74
CA SER A 132 -2.78 4.47 17.19
C SER A 132 -3.19 5.51 16.16
N ASP A 133 -3.64 6.66 16.65
CA ASP A 133 -3.89 7.82 15.82
C ASP A 133 -2.76 8.87 15.96
N ARG A 134 -2.82 9.89 15.08
CA ARG A 134 -1.85 11.00 15.10
C ARG A 134 -1.88 11.84 16.40
N SER A 135 -2.94 11.74 17.20
CA SER A 135 -3.14 12.50 18.42
C SER A 135 -2.60 11.78 19.66
N GLY A 136 -2.10 10.55 19.50
CA GLY A 136 -1.59 9.71 20.58
C GLY A 136 -2.67 8.90 21.29
N ASN A 137 -3.87 8.79 20.74
CA ASN A 137 -4.85 7.83 21.22
C ASN A 137 -4.44 6.43 20.81
N THR A 138 -4.57 5.44 21.69
CA THR A 138 -4.19 4.06 21.42
C THR A 138 -5.24 3.05 21.85
N ILE A 139 -5.27 1.93 21.12
CA ILE A 139 -5.87 0.67 21.57
C ILE A 139 -4.75 -0.36 21.51
N THR A 140 -4.41 -0.96 22.65
CA THR A 140 -3.36 -1.97 22.75
C THR A 140 -3.95 -3.27 23.28
N LEU A 141 -3.63 -4.37 22.60
CA LEU A 141 -3.89 -5.74 23.05
C LEU A 141 -2.53 -6.38 23.32
N ASP A 142 -2.33 -6.89 24.53
CA ASP A 142 -1.10 -7.58 24.91
C ASP A 142 -1.35 -8.68 25.97
N GLY A 143 -0.30 -9.23 26.55
CA GLY A 143 -0.41 -10.26 27.58
C GLY A 143 -1.10 -9.81 28.88
N SER A 144 -1.25 -8.52 29.13
CA SER A 144 -1.94 -7.97 30.31
C SER A 144 -3.45 -7.76 30.07
N GLY A 145 -3.88 -7.65 28.82
CA GLY A 145 -5.27 -7.45 28.43
C GLY A 145 -5.46 -6.43 27.31
N ILE A 146 -6.49 -5.59 27.43
CA ILE A 146 -6.83 -4.55 26.48
C ILE A 146 -6.76 -3.19 27.16
N THR A 147 -5.98 -2.28 26.59
CA THR A 147 -5.87 -0.89 27.05
C THR A 147 -6.39 0.06 25.99
N LEU A 148 -7.33 0.92 26.36
CA LEU A 148 -7.70 2.10 25.56
C LEU A 148 -7.13 3.32 26.28
N ALA A 149 -6.34 4.14 25.57
CA ALA A 149 -5.75 5.34 26.17
C ALA A 149 -5.99 6.57 25.30
N ASN A 150 -6.27 7.70 25.95
CA ASN A 150 -6.31 9.03 25.35
C ASN A 150 -5.20 9.87 25.99
N GLY A 151 -4.01 9.84 25.36
CA GLY A 151 -2.80 10.40 25.95
C GLY A 151 -2.38 9.70 27.24
N PRO A 152 -1.56 10.34 28.09
CA PRO A 152 -0.93 9.71 29.25
C PRO A 152 -1.82 9.59 30.50
N SER A 153 -2.98 10.25 30.52
CA SER A 153 -3.73 10.45 31.76
C SER A 153 -5.13 9.84 31.79
N VAL A 154 -5.63 9.40 30.64
CA VAL A 154 -7.00 8.86 30.54
C VAL A 154 -6.93 7.48 29.94
N SER A 155 -7.35 6.46 30.67
CA SER A 155 -7.32 5.08 30.18
C SER A 155 -8.49 4.23 30.72
N VAL A 156 -8.80 3.19 29.94
CA VAL A 156 -9.62 2.06 30.36
C VAL A 156 -8.80 0.80 30.12
N VAL A 157 -8.60 0.02 31.18
CA VAL A 157 -7.86 -1.23 31.12
C VAL A 157 -8.81 -2.38 31.42
N VAL A 158 -8.88 -3.34 30.51
CA VAL A 158 -9.62 -4.60 30.69
C VAL A 158 -8.59 -5.70 30.89
N SER A 159 -8.47 -6.20 32.13
CA SER A 159 -7.59 -7.32 32.49
C SER A 159 -8.38 -8.62 32.65
N SER A 160 -7.68 -9.71 33.00
CA SER A 160 -8.32 -11.00 33.29
C SER A 160 -9.20 -10.97 34.57
N SER A 161 -9.09 -9.94 35.42
CA SER A 161 -9.73 -9.90 36.73
C SER A 161 -10.59 -8.66 36.99
N SER A 162 -10.40 -7.58 36.21
CA SER A 162 -11.10 -6.31 36.46
C SER A 162 -11.15 -5.43 35.21
N VAL A 163 -12.06 -4.45 35.27
CA VAL A 163 -12.05 -3.27 34.39
C VAL A 163 -11.69 -2.06 35.26
N SER A 164 -10.62 -1.38 34.90
CA SER A 164 -10.13 -0.18 35.61
C SER A 164 -10.22 1.03 34.72
N VAL A 165 -10.67 2.14 35.26
CA VAL A 165 -10.74 3.45 34.58
C VAL A 165 -9.81 4.41 35.34
N ASN A 166 -8.91 5.08 34.60
CA ASN A 166 -7.94 6.05 35.12
C ASN A 166 -7.21 5.54 36.37
N ASP A 167 -6.48 4.44 36.22
CA ASP A 167 -5.66 3.82 37.30
C ASP A 167 -6.43 3.54 38.58
N GLY A 168 -7.67 3.09 38.46
CA GLY A 168 -8.51 2.70 39.62
C GLY A 168 -9.43 3.79 40.16
N ALA A 169 -9.58 4.92 39.49
CA ALA A 169 -10.60 5.90 39.83
C ALA A 169 -12.01 5.29 39.82
N LEU A 170 -12.25 4.31 38.94
CA LEU A 170 -13.38 3.38 38.98
C LEU A 170 -12.86 1.98 38.62
N GLU A 171 -13.17 1.00 39.48
CA GLU A 171 -12.81 -0.41 39.24
C GLU A 171 -14.02 -1.32 39.42
N VAL A 172 -14.21 -2.24 38.47
CA VAL A 172 -15.24 -3.28 38.52
C VAL A 172 -14.56 -4.64 38.42
N ARG A 173 -14.89 -5.53 39.35
CA ARG A 173 -14.33 -6.90 39.45
C ARG A 173 -15.41 -7.96 39.24
#